data_a2a9958cf5630db7a6449fc469a0b899
#
_entry.id   a2a9958cf5630db7a6449fc469a0b899
#
_cell.length_a   1.000
_cell.length_b   1.000
_cell.length_c   1.000
_cell.angle_alpha   90.00
_cell.angle_beta   90.00
_cell.angle_gamma   90.00
#
_symmetry.space_group_name_H-M   'P 1'
#
loop_
_entity.id
_entity.type
_entity.pdbx_description
1 polymer ?
#
loop_
_entity_poly.entity_id
_entity_poly.type
_entity_poly.pdbx_seq_one_letter_code
_entity_poly.pdbx_strand_id
1 'polypeptide(L)'
;MLLTTRRTAALALCLAANLCLAQAVAPPAASVRVRGTVQSVAPGLLTVKDRGGEVLQLVLPDALPVSEVYPLAMGDIQPGSFIGTAAMPQADGSERAIAVMVFPESARGVGEGHRPFDLLPQSTMTNATVADVVTATNGRTLQLKYKDGARAIVVPPDAPIVSFRPGDRSLLVPGASVSLTAQMVGDKPTISRISAGRNGFVLPY
;
A
#
# COMPACT_ATOMS: atom_id res chain seq x y z
N MET A 1 -77.29 -52.20 11.01
CA MET A 1 -76.75 -51.28 11.99
C MET A 1 -75.24 -51.28 11.81
N LEU A 2 -74.72 -50.34 10.97
CA LEU A 2 -73.34 -50.32 10.55
C LEU A 2 -72.62 -49.18 11.26
N LEU A 3 -71.58 -49.49 12.05
CA LEU A 3 -70.65 -48.54 12.61
C LEU A 3 -69.47 -48.28 11.61
N THR A 4 -69.35 -47.07 11.17
CA THR A 4 -68.23 -46.59 10.36
C THR A 4 -67.19 -45.94 11.27
N THR A 5 -66.01 -46.55 11.38
CA THR A 5 -64.82 -46.02 12.06
C THR A 5 -64.03 -45.10 11.14
N ARG A 6 -63.93 -43.81 11.44
CA ARG A 6 -63.06 -42.83 10.77
C ARG A 6 -61.65 -42.96 11.33
N ARG A 7 -60.68 -43.32 10.46
CA ARG A 7 -59.22 -43.20 10.75
C ARG A 7 -58.75 -41.81 10.41
N THR A 8 -58.32 -41.06 11.39
CA THR A 8 -57.60 -39.80 11.21
C THR A 8 -56.11 -40.07 11.09
N ALA A 9 -55.53 -39.79 9.87
CA ALA A 9 -54.09 -39.81 9.66
C ALA A 9 -53.48 -38.48 10.08
N ALA A 10 -52.61 -38.50 11.08
CA ALA A 10 -51.82 -37.36 11.50
C ALA A 10 -50.56 -37.22 10.61
N LEU A 11 -50.49 -36.15 9.83
CA LEU A 11 -49.34 -35.82 8.98
C LEU A 11 -48.34 -35.02 9.86
N ALA A 12 -47.21 -35.64 10.25
CA ALA A 12 -46.15 -35.00 10.95
C ALA A 12 -45.26 -34.26 9.93
N LEU A 13 -45.31 -32.93 9.92
CA LEU A 13 -44.49 -32.08 9.08
C LEU A 13 -43.16 -31.81 9.81
N CYS A 14 -42.08 -32.50 9.43
CA CYS A 14 -40.72 -32.23 9.91
C CYS A 14 -40.17 -30.95 9.25
N LEU A 15 -40.20 -29.82 9.98
CA LEU A 15 -39.47 -28.59 9.59
C LEU A 15 -37.98 -28.78 9.89
N ALA A 16 -37.19 -29.11 8.87
CA ALA A 16 -35.74 -29.06 8.97
C ALA A 16 -35.27 -27.58 8.90
N ALA A 17 -34.97 -27.00 10.05
CA ALA A 17 -34.36 -25.67 10.14
C ALA A 17 -32.88 -25.79 9.73
N ASN A 18 -32.55 -25.38 8.51
CA ASN A 18 -31.17 -25.17 8.10
C ASN A 18 -30.61 -23.93 8.85
N LEU A 19 -29.87 -24.14 9.95
CA LEU A 19 -29.03 -23.12 10.55
C LEU A 19 -27.85 -22.86 9.58
N CYS A 20 -27.98 -21.83 8.75
CA CYS A 20 -26.87 -21.25 8.02
C CYS A 20 -25.96 -20.55 9.05
N LEU A 21 -24.91 -21.22 9.50
CA LEU A 21 -23.81 -20.60 10.26
C LEU A 21 -23.11 -19.63 9.32
N ALA A 22 -23.49 -18.36 9.38
CA ALA A 22 -22.72 -17.29 8.77
C ALA A 22 -21.36 -17.25 9.47
N GLN A 23 -20.33 -17.77 8.79
CA GLN A 23 -18.93 -17.57 9.23
C GLN A 23 -18.65 -16.07 9.20
N ALA A 24 -18.56 -15.46 10.37
CA ALA A 24 -18.08 -14.09 10.48
C ALA A 24 -16.64 -14.04 9.94
N VAL A 25 -16.47 -13.40 8.79
CA VAL A 25 -15.13 -13.08 8.26
C VAL A 25 -14.49 -12.17 9.28
N ALA A 26 -13.43 -12.65 9.95
CA ALA A 26 -12.67 -11.84 10.88
C ALA A 26 -12.19 -10.56 10.18
N PRO A 27 -12.29 -9.37 10.80
CA PRO A 27 -11.77 -8.15 10.21
C PRO A 27 -10.28 -8.33 9.90
N PRO A 28 -9.79 -7.77 8.78
CA PRO A 28 -8.38 -7.89 8.42
C PRO A 28 -7.53 -7.34 9.56
N ALA A 29 -6.47 -8.08 9.93
CA ALA A 29 -5.56 -7.67 10.99
C ALA A 29 -5.03 -6.26 10.69
N ALA A 30 -5.06 -5.38 11.70
CA ALA A 30 -4.56 -4.03 11.57
C ALA A 30 -3.10 -4.06 11.10
N SER A 31 -2.80 -3.41 9.98
CA SER A 31 -1.46 -3.33 9.44
C SER A 31 -0.84 -1.98 9.81
N VAL A 32 0.42 -2.01 10.19
CA VAL A 32 1.21 -0.81 10.52
C VAL A 32 2.27 -0.62 9.46
N ARG A 33 2.42 0.61 8.98
CA ARG A 33 3.51 0.99 8.09
C ARG A 33 4.67 1.53 8.92
N VAL A 34 5.86 0.97 8.68
CA VAL A 34 7.10 1.40 9.32
C VAL A 34 8.05 1.92 8.25
N ARG A 35 8.60 3.11 8.49
CA ARG A 35 9.64 3.73 7.66
C ARG A 35 10.85 3.97 8.53
N GLY A 36 12.02 3.52 8.11
CA GLY A 36 13.19 3.63 8.97
C GLY A 36 14.47 3.13 8.32
N THR A 37 15.41 2.79 9.19
CA THR A 37 16.74 2.31 8.82
C THR A 37 16.99 0.95 9.47
N VAL A 38 17.51 0.01 8.71
CA VAL A 38 17.90 -1.30 9.22
C VAL A 38 19.03 -1.14 10.23
N GLN A 39 18.86 -1.70 11.42
CA GLN A 39 19.89 -1.79 12.44
C GLN A 39 20.64 -3.11 12.38
N SER A 40 19.90 -4.20 12.23
CA SER A 40 20.45 -5.55 12.08
C SER A 40 19.49 -6.50 11.39
N VAL A 41 20.06 -7.54 10.80
CA VAL A 41 19.34 -8.67 10.19
C VAL A 41 19.87 -9.95 10.79
N ALA A 42 18.98 -10.82 11.26
CA ALA A 42 19.27 -12.16 11.73
C ALA A 42 18.28 -13.16 11.07
N PRO A 43 18.51 -14.46 11.15
CA PRO A 43 17.57 -15.45 10.63
C PRO A 43 16.17 -15.23 11.22
N GLY A 44 15.19 -14.95 10.36
CA GLY A 44 13.80 -14.72 10.76
C GLY A 44 13.51 -13.40 11.49
N LEU A 45 14.49 -12.50 11.66
CA LEU A 45 14.35 -11.26 12.43
C LEU A 45 14.97 -10.06 11.70
N LEU A 46 14.24 -8.96 11.64
CA LEU A 46 14.71 -7.67 11.18
C LEU A 46 14.55 -6.64 12.31
N THR A 47 15.63 -5.95 12.66
CA THR A 47 15.59 -4.82 13.59
C THR A 47 15.68 -3.52 12.81
N VAL A 48 14.71 -2.63 12.99
CA VAL A 48 14.59 -1.34 12.29
C VAL A 48 14.48 -0.23 13.31
N LYS A 49 15.24 0.84 13.12
CA LYS A 49 15.00 2.11 13.80
C LYS A 49 14.09 2.94 12.92
N ASP A 50 12.89 3.25 13.42
CA ASP A 50 11.92 4.04 12.68
C ASP A 50 12.32 5.52 12.60
N ARG A 51 11.55 6.33 11.86
CA ARG A 51 11.78 7.77 11.75
C ARG A 51 11.54 8.54 13.06
N GLY A 52 10.76 7.97 13.98
CA GLY A 52 10.55 8.50 15.34
C GLY A 52 11.68 8.19 16.29
N GLY A 53 12.62 7.31 15.89
CA GLY A 53 13.75 6.88 16.72
C GLY A 53 13.48 5.59 17.51
N GLU A 54 12.29 5.02 17.40
CA GLU A 54 11.92 3.76 18.05
C GLU A 54 12.62 2.58 17.35
N VAL A 55 13.10 1.62 18.16
CA VAL A 55 13.72 0.40 17.65
C VAL A 55 12.72 -0.74 17.70
N LEU A 56 12.35 -1.24 16.52
CA LEU A 56 11.36 -2.27 16.32
C LEU A 56 12.03 -3.60 15.92
N GLN A 57 11.62 -4.68 16.55
CA GLN A 57 11.99 -6.04 16.17
C GLN A 57 10.80 -6.70 15.46
N LEU A 58 11.01 -7.12 14.23
CA LEU A 58 9.96 -7.60 13.33
C LEU A 58 10.32 -8.98 12.78
N VAL A 59 9.37 -9.89 12.77
CA VAL A 59 9.55 -11.19 12.11
C VAL A 59 9.73 -10.95 10.61
N LEU A 60 10.81 -11.51 10.07
CA LEU A 60 11.14 -11.46 8.64
C LEU A 60 10.93 -12.86 8.03
N PRO A 61 9.78 -13.15 7.41
CA PRO A 61 9.50 -14.45 6.81
C PRO A 61 10.50 -14.81 5.70
N ASP A 62 10.93 -16.06 5.62
CA ASP A 62 11.96 -16.49 4.65
C ASP A 62 11.53 -16.30 3.19
N ALA A 63 10.28 -16.52 2.89
CA ALA A 63 9.72 -16.38 1.53
C ALA A 63 9.30 -14.94 1.19
N LEU A 64 9.51 -13.94 2.09
CA LEU A 64 9.08 -12.57 1.82
C LEU A 64 9.90 -11.96 0.69
N PRO A 65 9.28 -11.53 -0.42
CA PRO A 65 9.97 -10.81 -1.49
C PRO A 65 10.37 -9.41 -1.01
N VAL A 66 11.58 -9.00 -1.36
CA VAL A 66 12.08 -7.64 -1.14
C VAL A 66 11.98 -6.88 -2.44
N SER A 67 11.47 -5.65 -2.40
CA SER A 67 11.47 -4.73 -3.54
C SER A 67 12.63 -3.75 -3.42
N GLU A 68 13.35 -3.53 -4.51
CA GLU A 68 14.33 -2.46 -4.62
C GLU A 68 13.65 -1.17 -5.09
N VAL A 69 13.84 -0.08 -4.36
CA VAL A 69 13.44 1.26 -4.81
C VAL A 69 14.66 1.99 -5.35
N TYR A 70 14.51 2.59 -6.52
CA TYR A 70 15.60 3.28 -7.23
C TYR A 70 15.12 4.62 -7.81
N PRO A 71 16.03 5.61 -7.95
CA PRO A 71 15.70 6.93 -8.47
C PRO A 71 15.40 6.88 -9.97
N LEU A 72 14.50 7.77 -10.39
CA LEU A 72 14.20 8.10 -11.77
C LEU A 72 14.35 9.60 -12.01
N ALA A 73 14.48 10.00 -13.27
CA ALA A 73 14.43 11.39 -13.68
C ALA A 73 12.99 11.84 -13.98
N MET A 74 12.75 13.15 -13.91
CA MET A 74 11.45 13.73 -14.32
C MET A 74 11.09 13.41 -15.78
N GLY A 75 12.10 13.26 -16.66
CA GLY A 75 11.90 12.88 -18.05
C GLY A 75 11.34 11.48 -18.27
N ASP A 76 11.45 10.61 -17.27
CA ASP A 76 10.93 9.24 -17.34
C ASP A 76 9.40 9.18 -17.11
N ILE A 77 8.80 10.29 -16.62
CA ILE A 77 7.34 10.41 -16.52
C ILE A 77 6.80 10.89 -17.86
N GLN A 78 6.03 10.05 -18.53
CA GLN A 78 5.43 10.32 -19.83
C GLN A 78 3.90 10.23 -19.74
N PRO A 79 3.14 10.87 -20.65
CA PRO A 79 1.73 10.55 -20.82
C PRO A 79 1.51 9.05 -20.96
N GLY A 80 0.53 8.52 -20.23
CA GLY A 80 0.29 7.08 -20.11
C GLY A 80 1.02 6.38 -18.95
N SER A 81 2.04 7.00 -18.33
CA SER A 81 2.65 6.45 -17.11
C SER A 81 1.61 6.29 -16.00
N PHE A 82 1.65 5.18 -15.25
CA PHE A 82 0.87 5.03 -14.02
C PHE A 82 1.76 5.41 -12.84
N ILE A 83 1.34 6.40 -12.05
CA ILE A 83 2.17 6.96 -10.97
C ILE A 83 1.39 7.04 -9.66
N GLY A 84 2.13 7.04 -8.56
CA GLY A 84 1.66 7.42 -7.23
C GLY A 84 2.32 8.72 -6.79
N THR A 85 1.55 9.72 -6.39
CA THR A 85 2.08 10.96 -5.86
C THR A 85 1.69 11.12 -4.39
N ALA A 86 2.69 11.22 -3.51
CA ALA A 86 2.48 11.78 -2.19
C ALA A 86 2.54 13.30 -2.32
N ALA A 87 1.51 14.02 -1.89
CA ALA A 87 1.39 15.47 -2.11
C ALA A 87 0.80 16.20 -0.90
N MET A 88 1.05 17.51 -0.83
CA MET A 88 0.43 18.42 0.11
C MET A 88 -0.55 19.32 -0.63
N PRO A 89 -1.80 19.43 -0.14
CA PRO A 89 -2.75 20.43 -0.63
C PRO A 89 -2.20 21.85 -0.48
N GLN A 90 -2.46 22.69 -1.46
CA GLN A 90 -2.09 24.10 -1.48
C GLN A 90 -3.33 24.99 -1.30
N ALA A 91 -3.13 26.25 -0.89
CA ALA A 91 -4.21 27.19 -0.65
C ALA A 91 -5.02 27.55 -1.92
N ASP A 92 -4.41 27.39 -3.09
CA ASP A 92 -5.05 27.62 -4.40
C ASP A 92 -5.84 26.40 -4.93
N GLY A 93 -5.93 25.33 -4.12
CA GLY A 93 -6.60 24.09 -4.48
C GLY A 93 -5.75 23.11 -5.32
N SER A 94 -4.53 23.51 -5.70
CA SER A 94 -3.57 22.59 -6.31
C SER A 94 -2.94 21.66 -5.28
N GLU A 95 -2.20 20.68 -5.73
CA GLU A 95 -1.41 19.79 -4.89
C GLU A 95 0.07 19.85 -5.29
N ARG A 96 0.96 19.94 -4.29
CA ARG A 96 2.41 19.96 -4.49
C ARG A 96 2.99 18.60 -4.09
N ALA A 97 3.63 17.93 -5.03
CA ALA A 97 4.25 16.63 -4.77
C ALA A 97 5.37 16.73 -3.72
N ILE A 98 5.35 15.81 -2.77
CA ILE A 98 6.46 15.52 -1.85
C ILE A 98 7.39 14.51 -2.51
N ALA A 99 6.81 13.50 -3.18
CA ALA A 99 7.51 12.46 -3.90
C ALA A 99 6.60 11.84 -4.97
N VAL A 100 7.21 11.32 -6.03
CA VAL A 100 6.51 10.62 -7.10
C VAL A 100 7.07 9.21 -7.24
N MET A 101 6.19 8.22 -7.29
CA MET A 101 6.51 6.84 -7.64
C MET A 101 5.97 6.53 -9.03
N VAL A 102 6.82 6.11 -9.94
CA VAL A 102 6.40 5.56 -11.23
C VAL A 102 6.26 4.05 -11.07
N PHE A 103 5.06 3.54 -11.29
CA PHE A 103 4.80 2.11 -11.18
C PHE A 103 5.29 1.39 -12.45
N PRO A 104 5.93 0.22 -12.34
CA PRO A 104 6.15 -0.65 -13.48
C PRO A 104 4.79 -1.11 -14.04
N GLU A 105 4.75 -1.46 -15.32
CA GLU A 105 3.49 -1.82 -16.00
C GLU A 105 2.76 -2.99 -15.31
N SER A 106 3.51 -3.93 -14.73
CA SER A 106 2.94 -5.05 -13.96
C SER A 106 2.19 -4.64 -12.69
N ALA A 107 2.38 -3.40 -12.24
CA ALA A 107 1.71 -2.83 -11.06
C ALA A 107 0.72 -1.70 -11.42
N ARG A 108 0.39 -1.55 -12.70
CA ARG A 108 -0.63 -0.59 -13.15
C ARG A 108 -1.97 -0.85 -12.46
N GLY A 109 -2.65 0.20 -12.01
CA GLY A 109 -3.95 0.13 -11.34
C GLY A 109 -3.86 -0.16 -9.83
N VAL A 110 -2.69 -0.48 -9.29
CA VAL A 110 -2.56 -0.76 -7.85
C VAL A 110 -2.92 0.47 -7.03
N GLY A 111 -3.97 0.33 -6.20
CA GLY A 111 -4.45 1.39 -5.31
C GLY A 111 -4.86 2.66 -6.05
N GLU A 112 -5.37 2.57 -7.28
CA GLU A 112 -5.85 3.70 -8.06
C GLU A 112 -6.84 4.54 -7.26
N GLY A 113 -6.75 5.87 -7.39
CA GLY A 113 -7.61 6.82 -6.72
C GLY A 113 -6.86 7.84 -5.88
N HIS A 114 -7.63 8.68 -5.18
CA HIS A 114 -7.13 9.75 -4.32
C HIS A 114 -7.59 9.52 -2.88
N ARG A 115 -6.67 9.66 -1.88
CA ARG A 115 -6.96 9.36 -0.49
C ARG A 115 -5.99 10.07 0.47
N PRO A 116 -6.35 10.24 1.75
CA PRO A 116 -5.41 10.65 2.79
C PRO A 116 -4.18 9.72 2.85
N PHE A 117 -3.03 10.28 3.18
CA PHE A 117 -1.77 9.53 3.29
C PHE A 117 -1.03 9.88 4.58
N ASP A 118 -0.29 8.92 5.11
CA ASP A 118 0.35 8.97 6.43
C ASP A 118 1.80 9.47 6.40
N LEU A 119 2.24 10.11 5.30
CA LEU A 119 3.63 10.60 5.19
C LEU A 119 3.86 11.87 6.02
N LEU A 120 2.96 12.82 5.92
CA LEU A 120 2.89 14.05 6.71
C LEU A 120 1.44 14.33 7.10
N PRO A 121 1.19 15.15 8.15
CA PRO A 121 -0.15 15.63 8.45
C PRO A 121 -0.78 16.29 7.21
N GLN A 122 -2.03 15.93 6.91
CA GLN A 122 -2.82 16.40 5.76
C GLN A 122 -2.29 15.97 4.37
N SER A 123 -1.21 15.17 4.29
CA SER A 123 -0.73 14.69 3.01
C SER A 123 -1.72 13.71 2.36
N THR A 124 -1.71 13.70 1.04
CA THR A 124 -2.55 12.87 0.19
C THR A 124 -1.72 11.90 -0.64
N MET A 125 -2.35 10.84 -1.10
CA MET A 125 -1.79 9.91 -2.09
C MET A 125 -2.74 9.82 -3.27
N THR A 126 -2.25 10.12 -4.46
CA THR A 126 -2.99 9.93 -5.71
C THR A 126 -2.25 8.91 -6.56
N ASN A 127 -2.88 7.75 -6.80
CA ASN A 127 -2.41 6.77 -7.78
C ASN A 127 -3.27 6.90 -9.03
N ALA A 128 -2.65 7.23 -10.15
CA ALA A 128 -3.39 7.59 -11.37
C ALA A 128 -2.54 7.44 -12.63
N THR A 129 -3.21 7.45 -13.78
CA THR A 129 -2.53 7.56 -15.07
C THR A 129 -2.24 9.03 -15.38
N VAL A 130 -1.03 9.31 -15.85
CA VAL A 130 -0.64 10.63 -16.37
C VAL A 130 -1.34 10.85 -17.70
N ALA A 131 -2.24 11.81 -17.74
CA ALA A 131 -2.93 12.20 -18.97
C ALA A 131 -2.07 13.18 -19.78
N ASP A 132 -1.39 14.11 -19.10
CA ASP A 132 -0.55 15.12 -19.73
C ASP A 132 0.56 15.62 -18.76
N VAL A 133 1.62 16.17 -19.32
CA VAL A 133 2.77 16.76 -18.59
C VAL A 133 2.98 18.18 -19.10
N VAL A 134 2.62 19.15 -18.26
CA VAL A 134 2.78 20.57 -18.60
C VAL A 134 4.03 21.12 -17.92
N THR A 135 4.97 21.61 -18.71
CA THR A 135 6.18 22.27 -18.17
C THR A 135 5.86 23.71 -17.77
N ALA A 136 6.27 24.07 -16.55
CA ALA A 136 6.14 25.41 -15.99
C ALA A 136 7.46 25.88 -15.41
N THR A 137 7.57 27.19 -15.11
CA THR A 137 8.80 27.81 -14.58
C THR A 137 9.25 27.19 -13.26
N ASN A 138 8.30 26.73 -12.42
CA ASN A 138 8.55 26.21 -11.08
C ASN A 138 8.45 24.66 -11.00
N GLY A 139 8.70 23.97 -12.10
CA GLY A 139 8.59 22.50 -12.17
C GLY A 139 7.68 22.04 -13.30
N ARG A 140 7.07 20.88 -13.11
CA ARG A 140 6.10 20.32 -14.06
C ARG A 140 4.78 20.07 -13.36
N THR A 141 3.68 20.33 -14.05
CA THR A 141 2.35 19.94 -13.60
C THR A 141 1.94 18.67 -14.32
N LEU A 142 1.66 17.64 -13.56
CA LEU A 142 1.13 16.37 -14.06
C LEU A 142 -0.39 16.43 -13.98
N GLN A 143 -1.06 16.26 -15.12
CA GLN A 143 -2.49 16.07 -15.20
C GLN A 143 -2.78 14.59 -14.99
N LEU A 144 -3.36 14.23 -13.85
CA LEU A 144 -3.63 12.87 -13.46
C LEU A 144 -5.10 12.54 -13.67
N LYS A 145 -5.37 11.33 -14.20
CA LYS A 145 -6.72 10.80 -14.37
C LYS A 145 -6.82 9.42 -13.73
N TYR A 146 -7.85 9.24 -12.92
CA TYR A 146 -8.19 7.98 -12.27
C TYR A 146 -9.72 7.75 -12.38
N LYS A 147 -10.18 6.55 -12.01
CA LYS A 147 -11.56 6.10 -12.23
C LYS A 147 -12.61 7.13 -11.79
N ASP A 148 -12.44 7.75 -10.63
CA ASP A 148 -13.46 8.59 -9.99
C ASP A 148 -13.10 10.09 -10.06
N GLY A 149 -12.12 10.50 -10.90
CA GLY A 149 -11.76 11.91 -11.00
C GLY A 149 -10.45 12.19 -11.70
N ALA A 150 -10.00 13.44 -11.52
CA ALA A 150 -8.75 13.96 -12.04
C ALA A 150 -8.10 14.90 -11.02
N ARG A 151 -6.77 15.06 -11.11
CA ARG A 151 -5.98 15.97 -10.28
C ARG A 151 -4.85 16.59 -11.08
N ALA A 152 -4.56 17.85 -10.79
CA ALA A 152 -3.34 18.52 -11.21
C ALA A 152 -2.33 18.52 -10.06
N ILE A 153 -1.16 17.91 -10.27
CA ILE A 153 -0.12 17.82 -9.26
C ILE A 153 1.09 18.60 -9.76
N VAL A 154 1.50 19.60 -8.99
CA VAL A 154 2.75 20.32 -9.24
C VAL A 154 3.91 19.51 -8.69
N VAL A 155 4.83 19.10 -9.54
CA VAL A 155 6.06 18.38 -9.14
C VAL A 155 7.21 19.37 -9.21
N PRO A 156 7.73 19.82 -8.05
CA PRO A 156 8.87 20.72 -8.01
C PRO A 156 10.15 20.03 -8.48
N PRO A 157 11.17 20.78 -8.93
CA PRO A 157 12.41 20.21 -9.47
C PRO A 157 13.18 19.32 -8.48
N ASP A 158 13.01 19.57 -7.19
CA ASP A 158 13.66 18.87 -6.08
C ASP A 158 12.86 17.68 -5.54
N ALA A 159 11.64 17.47 -6.02
CA ALA A 159 10.85 16.32 -5.60
C ALA A 159 11.48 15.01 -6.08
N PRO A 160 11.76 14.05 -5.18
CA PRO A 160 12.30 12.77 -5.57
C PRO A 160 11.29 11.97 -6.41
N ILE A 161 11.78 11.42 -7.51
CA ILE A 161 11.04 10.53 -8.39
C ILE A 161 11.70 9.17 -8.32
N VAL A 162 10.93 8.14 -8.09
CA VAL A 162 11.42 6.78 -7.88
C VAL A 162 10.57 5.76 -8.62
N SER A 163 11.11 4.58 -8.80
CA SER A 163 10.37 3.38 -9.17
C SER A 163 10.79 2.20 -8.31
N PHE A 164 10.15 1.06 -8.48
CA PHE A 164 10.52 -0.16 -7.80
C PHE A 164 10.61 -1.34 -8.77
N ARG A 165 11.41 -2.32 -8.40
CA ARG A 165 11.61 -3.57 -9.12
C ARG A 165 11.80 -4.72 -8.13
N PRO A 166 11.68 -5.99 -8.57
CA PRO A 166 12.10 -7.10 -7.74
C PRO A 166 13.54 -6.94 -7.28
N GLY A 167 13.77 -7.14 -5.99
CA GLY A 167 15.06 -7.14 -5.34
C GLY A 167 15.27 -8.43 -4.55
N ASP A 168 16.28 -8.45 -3.71
CA ASP A 168 16.62 -9.59 -2.88
C ASP A 168 17.04 -9.15 -1.46
N ARG A 169 17.25 -10.11 -0.58
CA ARG A 169 17.58 -9.86 0.84
C ARG A 169 18.92 -9.18 1.06
N SER A 170 19.83 -9.17 0.07
CA SER A 170 21.11 -8.46 0.16
C SER A 170 20.93 -6.94 0.27
N LEU A 171 19.73 -6.43 -0.02
CA LEU A 171 19.37 -5.03 0.22
C LEU A 171 19.18 -4.70 1.70
N LEU A 172 18.87 -5.70 2.53
CA LEU A 172 18.59 -5.52 3.96
C LEU A 172 19.89 -5.57 4.76
N VAL A 173 20.72 -4.55 4.60
CA VAL A 173 21.97 -4.41 5.35
C VAL A 173 21.87 -3.29 6.40
N PRO A 174 22.64 -3.33 7.49
CA PRO A 174 22.69 -2.20 8.43
C PRO A 174 22.91 -0.88 7.71
N GLY A 175 22.10 0.13 8.06
CA GLY A 175 22.10 1.44 7.40
C GLY A 175 21.17 1.55 6.18
N ALA A 176 20.63 0.47 5.64
CA ALA A 176 19.70 0.53 4.52
C ALA A 176 18.39 1.21 4.92
N SER A 177 17.93 2.16 4.08
CA SER A 177 16.60 2.75 4.23
C SER A 177 15.53 1.77 3.79
N VAL A 178 14.48 1.59 4.59
CA VAL A 178 13.37 0.68 4.33
C VAL A 178 12.01 1.32 4.55
N SER A 179 11.04 0.88 3.77
CA SER A 179 9.62 1.10 3.99
C SER A 179 8.94 -0.26 4.00
N LEU A 180 8.25 -0.60 5.07
CA LEU A 180 7.64 -1.90 5.23
C LEU A 180 6.23 -1.81 5.81
N THR A 181 5.47 -2.86 5.62
CA THR A 181 4.17 -3.07 6.27
C THR A 181 4.29 -4.30 7.14
N ALA A 182 3.89 -4.18 8.40
CA ALA A 182 3.81 -5.28 9.34
C ALA A 182 2.37 -5.46 9.85
N GLN A 183 2.05 -6.68 10.22
CA GLN A 183 0.78 -7.04 10.84
C GLN A 183 1.04 -8.03 11.98
N MET A 184 0.16 -8.07 12.96
CA MET A 184 0.25 -9.06 14.02
C MET A 184 -0.10 -10.45 13.49
N VAL A 185 0.79 -11.41 13.69
CA VAL A 185 0.56 -12.84 13.45
C VAL A 185 0.78 -13.55 14.77
N GLY A 186 -0.31 -13.94 15.43
CA GLY A 186 -0.28 -14.23 16.86
C GLY A 186 0.18 -13.00 17.63
N ASP A 187 1.19 -13.16 18.50
CA ASP A 187 1.73 -12.09 19.33
C ASP A 187 2.96 -11.39 18.70
N LYS A 188 3.28 -11.67 17.43
CA LYS A 188 4.50 -11.18 16.78
C LYS A 188 4.20 -10.25 15.62
N PRO A 189 4.80 -9.03 15.61
CA PRO A 189 4.72 -8.14 14.47
C PRO A 189 5.52 -8.76 13.30
N THR A 190 4.82 -9.13 12.24
CA THR A 190 5.37 -9.87 11.10
C THR A 190 5.30 -9.01 9.85
N ILE A 191 6.41 -8.93 9.13
CA ILE A 191 6.51 -8.15 7.90
C ILE A 191 5.74 -8.87 6.80
N SER A 192 4.79 -8.16 6.17
CA SER A 192 4.02 -8.64 5.02
C SER A 192 4.48 -8.05 3.68
N ARG A 193 5.18 -6.90 3.73
CA ARG A 193 5.77 -6.23 2.56
C ARG A 193 6.99 -5.44 3.00
N ILE A 194 8.04 -5.41 2.17
CA ILE A 194 9.24 -4.60 2.42
C ILE A 194 9.83 -4.09 1.11
N SER A 195 10.23 -2.82 1.14
CA SER A 195 11.02 -2.17 0.10
C SER A 195 12.28 -1.58 0.72
N ALA A 196 13.39 -1.64 0.01
CA ALA A 196 14.66 -1.12 0.47
C ALA A 196 15.38 -0.33 -0.64
N GLY A 197 16.21 0.63 -0.22
CA GLY A 197 17.13 1.34 -1.11
C GLY A 197 18.47 0.61 -1.20
N ARG A 198 19.09 0.63 -2.39
CA ARG A 198 20.45 0.10 -2.61
C ARG A 198 21.51 1.18 -2.36
N ASN A 199 22.67 0.78 -1.85
CA ASN A 199 23.86 1.63 -1.71
C ASN A 199 23.58 2.96 -0.99
N GLY A 200 22.82 2.90 0.11
CA GLY A 200 22.50 4.09 0.90
C GLY A 200 21.40 4.98 0.32
N PHE A 201 20.73 4.58 -0.75
CA PHE A 201 19.58 5.33 -1.26
C PHE A 201 18.48 5.43 -0.21
N VAL A 202 18.10 6.65 0.15
CA VAL A 202 17.07 6.94 1.15
C VAL A 202 15.70 6.99 0.48
N LEU A 203 14.78 6.18 0.96
CA LEU A 203 13.41 6.16 0.44
C LEU A 203 12.66 7.45 0.82
N PRO A 204 11.99 8.10 -0.15
CA PRO A 204 11.33 9.39 0.10
C PRO A 204 10.02 9.29 0.90
N TYR A 205 9.45 8.08 1.06
CA TYR A 205 8.15 7.84 1.72
C TYR A 205 8.14 6.58 2.57
#